data_39e7260a5518b6424069b15e6876a7b1
#
_entry.id   39e7260a5518b6424069b15e6876a7b1
#
_cell.length_a   1.000
_cell.length_b   1.000
_cell.length_c   1.000
_cell.angle_alpha   90.00
_cell.angle_beta   90.00
_cell.angle_gamma   90.00
#
_symmetry.space_group_name_H-M   'P 1'
#
loop_
_entity.id
_entity.type
_entity.pdbx_description
1 polymer ?
#
loop_
_entity_poly.entity_id
_entity_poly.type
_entity_poly.pdbx_seq_one_letter_code
_entity_poly.pdbx_strand_id
1 'polypeptide(L)'
;GRAILASGNVDYRGSGAGGSPVATVASAVGGAVEAVAVRNRRGRGGFVLVCEHASNHVPHAYRGLGLDGAALARHIAWDIGAHALAERLATLLDAPLVHATHSRLLIDLNRGPAAPDSIVETSEDTPIPGNCDLPPGERLRRRQWLYEPFHAMLDSVLDERLAADRPTALVSIHSFTPTYLGRARPWHAGLIFRHDRQ
;
A
#
# COMPACT_ATOMS: atom_id res chain seq x y z
N GLY A 1 3.29 -8.11 15.96
CA GLY A 1 3.59 -8.30 14.54
C GLY A 1 5.10 -8.35 14.32
N ARG A 2 5.52 -9.11 13.34
CA ARG A 2 6.92 -9.18 12.91
C ARG A 2 7.06 -8.37 11.63
N ALA A 3 8.16 -7.65 11.45
CA ALA A 3 8.35 -6.72 10.34
C ALA A 3 9.09 -7.37 9.16
N ILE A 4 8.63 -7.08 7.95
CA ILE A 4 9.37 -7.32 6.71
C ILE A 4 9.70 -5.96 6.11
N LEU A 5 10.96 -5.75 5.80
CA LEU A 5 11.41 -4.63 4.99
C LEU A 5 11.68 -5.17 3.59
N ALA A 6 10.92 -4.73 2.61
CA ALA A 6 11.16 -5.08 1.21
C ALA A 6 11.80 -3.90 0.51
N SER A 7 13.02 -4.05 0.00
CA SER A 7 13.62 -3.11 -0.92
C SER A 7 13.44 -3.63 -2.34
N GLY A 8 12.79 -2.88 -3.20
CA GLY A 8 12.71 -3.14 -4.63
C GLY A 8 13.33 -1.97 -5.37
N ASN A 9 14.39 -2.23 -6.14
CA ASN A 9 14.80 -1.31 -7.19
C ASN A 9 13.73 -1.43 -8.29
N VAL A 10 12.83 -0.48 -8.35
CA VAL A 10 11.99 -0.29 -9.52
C VAL A 10 12.90 0.39 -10.54
N ASP A 11 13.28 -0.33 -11.61
CA ASP A 11 13.87 0.29 -12.80
C ASP A 11 12.83 1.26 -13.38
N TYR A 12 12.82 2.48 -12.85
CA TYR A 12 12.02 3.56 -13.36
C TYR A 12 12.63 4.05 -14.67
N ARG A 13 12.26 3.39 -15.77
CA ARG A 13 12.44 3.97 -17.11
C ARG A 13 11.27 4.92 -17.30
N GLY A 14 11.54 6.21 -17.12
CA GLY A 14 10.58 7.26 -17.43
C GLY A 14 10.07 7.13 -18.86
N SER A 15 8.83 6.69 -19.03
CA SER A 15 8.11 6.86 -20.28
C SER A 15 7.70 8.32 -20.34
N GLY A 16 8.52 9.13 -21.02
CA GLY A 16 8.15 10.48 -21.40
C GLY A 16 6.91 10.44 -22.30
N ALA A 17 5.77 10.74 -21.73
CA ALA A 17 4.59 11.14 -22.45
C ALA A 17 3.94 12.28 -21.67
N GLY A 18 3.86 13.45 -22.30
CA GLY A 18 3.24 14.65 -21.74
C GLY A 18 1.84 14.36 -21.23
N GLY A 19 1.66 14.36 -19.94
CA GLY A 19 0.38 14.19 -19.26
C GLY A 19 -0.15 15.57 -18.89
N SER A 20 -1.31 15.91 -19.44
CA SER A 20 -2.19 16.98 -18.95
C SER A 20 -2.43 16.84 -17.44
N PRO A 21 -2.71 17.95 -16.73
CA PRO A 21 -2.90 17.91 -15.29
C PRO A 21 -4.03 16.96 -14.95
N VAL A 22 -3.73 16.04 -14.02
CA VAL A 22 -4.73 15.13 -13.45
C VAL A 22 -5.82 15.98 -12.83
N ALA A 23 -6.98 16.00 -13.49
CA ALA A 23 -8.16 16.60 -12.93
C ALA A 23 -8.49 15.89 -11.62
N THR A 24 -8.51 16.65 -10.55
CA THR A 24 -9.02 16.23 -9.23
C THR A 24 -10.46 15.75 -9.45
N VAL A 25 -10.63 14.43 -9.50
CA VAL A 25 -11.96 13.84 -9.36
C VAL A 25 -12.28 13.90 -7.86
N ALA A 26 -12.56 15.11 -7.41
CA ALA A 26 -13.13 15.32 -6.11
C ALA A 26 -14.63 15.08 -6.21
N SER A 27 -15.10 14.26 -5.27
CA SER A 27 -16.41 14.39 -4.67
C SER A 27 -17.57 13.64 -5.32
N ALA A 28 -18.05 12.68 -4.58
CA ALA A 28 -19.37 12.74 -3.94
C ALA A 28 -19.71 11.47 -3.15
N VAL A 29 -19.10 11.26 -1.99
CA VAL A 29 -19.76 10.55 -0.87
C VAL A 29 -19.12 11.03 0.42
N GLY A 30 -19.91 11.49 1.38
CA GLY A 30 -19.58 12.20 2.60
C GLY A 30 -18.24 11.88 3.27
N GLY A 31 -17.46 12.92 3.58
CA GLY A 31 -16.23 12.83 4.38
C GLY A 31 -15.18 11.88 3.80
N ALA A 32 -14.82 12.03 2.53
CA ALA A 32 -13.96 11.10 1.82
C ALA A 32 -12.55 11.10 2.42
N VAL A 33 -12.16 9.99 3.04
CA VAL A 33 -10.76 9.70 3.35
C VAL A 33 -10.01 9.63 2.02
N GLU A 34 -8.94 10.42 1.88
CA GLU A 34 -8.10 10.39 0.67
C GLU A 34 -7.50 8.99 0.49
N ALA A 35 -7.28 8.57 -0.76
CA ALA A 35 -6.79 7.23 -1.09
C ALA A 35 -5.36 6.95 -0.58
N VAL A 36 -4.58 8.00 -0.41
CA VAL A 36 -3.17 7.95 -0.03
C VAL A 36 -2.85 9.10 0.91
N ALA A 37 -1.94 8.88 1.84
CA ALA A 37 -1.40 9.95 2.67
C ALA A 37 0.13 9.94 2.62
N VAL A 38 0.72 11.14 2.81
CA VAL A 38 2.17 11.33 2.82
C VAL A 38 2.58 12.01 4.12
N ARG A 39 3.55 11.42 4.80
CA ARG A 39 4.24 12.03 5.95
C ARG A 39 5.63 12.46 5.54
N ASN A 40 6.09 13.55 6.13
CA ASN A 40 7.45 14.07 5.95
C ASN A 40 7.90 14.16 4.47
N ARG A 41 7.00 14.61 3.55
CA ARG A 41 7.25 14.65 2.09
C ARG A 41 8.60 15.28 1.73
N ARG A 42 9.07 16.25 2.52
CA ARG A 42 10.33 16.96 2.30
C ARG A 42 11.53 16.37 3.03
N GLY A 43 11.39 15.19 3.64
CA GLY A 43 12.46 14.49 4.35
C GLY A 43 13.72 14.37 3.50
N ARG A 44 14.88 14.54 4.14
CA ARG A 44 16.19 14.67 3.48
C ARG A 44 17.05 13.41 3.59
N GLY A 45 16.63 12.44 4.35
CA GLY A 45 17.32 11.16 4.48
C GLY A 45 17.39 10.38 3.18
N GLY A 46 18.24 9.38 3.08
CA GLY A 46 18.49 8.58 1.88
C GLY A 46 17.40 7.56 1.52
N PHE A 47 16.22 7.65 2.14
CA PHE A 47 15.14 6.67 1.97
C PHE A 47 13.83 7.32 1.55
N VAL A 48 13.00 6.54 0.84
CA VAL A 48 11.54 6.73 0.75
C VAL A 48 10.90 5.48 1.31
N LEU A 49 10.02 5.64 2.27
CA LEU A 49 9.29 4.55 2.91
C LEU A 49 7.89 4.44 2.30
N VAL A 50 7.44 3.22 2.12
CA VAL A 50 6.09 2.91 1.61
C VAL A 50 5.41 1.95 2.56
N CYS A 51 4.10 2.10 2.77
CA CYS A 51 3.31 1.16 3.56
C CYS A 51 1.95 0.97 2.87
N GLU A 52 1.88 0.00 1.98
CA GLU A 52 0.72 -0.29 1.14
C GLU A 52 -0.45 -0.87 1.94
N HIS A 53 -0.15 -1.54 3.05
CA HIS A 53 -1.14 -2.20 3.90
C HIS A 53 -1.29 -1.52 5.27
N ALA A 54 -1.23 -0.18 5.27
CA ALA A 54 -1.19 0.62 6.50
C ALA A 54 -2.52 0.69 7.25
N SER A 55 -3.64 0.35 6.60
CA SER A 55 -4.98 0.58 7.15
C SER A 55 -5.93 -0.58 6.88
N ASN A 56 -6.84 -0.83 7.83
CA ASN A 56 -7.97 -1.74 7.64
C ASN A 56 -9.29 -1.00 7.33
N HIS A 57 -9.22 0.28 7.01
CA HIS A 57 -10.40 1.08 6.74
C HIS A 57 -11.14 0.59 5.49
N VAL A 58 -12.41 0.27 5.64
CA VAL A 58 -13.35 -0.02 4.56
C VAL A 58 -14.49 1.00 4.68
N PRO A 59 -14.72 1.85 3.67
CA PRO A 59 -15.80 2.85 3.74
C PRO A 59 -17.18 2.21 3.95
N HIS A 60 -18.05 2.91 4.65
CA HIS A 60 -19.37 2.42 5.01
C HIS A 60 -20.19 1.93 3.80
N ALA A 61 -20.02 2.57 2.62
CA ALA A 61 -20.68 2.18 1.38
C ALA A 61 -20.37 0.73 0.96
N TYR A 62 -19.21 0.19 1.34
CA TYR A 62 -18.80 -1.19 1.09
C TYR A 62 -19.29 -2.19 2.15
N ARG A 63 -19.98 -1.73 3.20
CA ARG A 63 -20.58 -2.58 4.24
C ARG A 63 -19.60 -3.60 4.82
N GLY A 64 -18.34 -3.18 5.07
CA GLY A 64 -17.29 -4.06 5.57
C GLY A 64 -16.88 -5.19 4.60
N LEU A 65 -17.26 -5.14 3.32
CA LEU A 65 -17.12 -6.24 2.36
C LEU A 65 -17.82 -7.54 2.81
N GLY A 66 -18.84 -7.44 3.67
CA GLY A 66 -19.54 -8.58 4.26
C GLY A 66 -18.81 -9.22 5.45
N LEU A 67 -17.73 -8.58 5.92
CA LEU A 67 -16.96 -8.99 7.08
C LEU A 67 -17.40 -8.22 8.33
N ASP A 68 -17.26 -8.84 9.49
CA ASP A 68 -17.43 -8.18 10.78
C ASP A 68 -16.17 -7.41 11.23
N GLY A 69 -16.28 -6.65 12.31
CA GLY A 69 -15.17 -5.87 12.83
C GLY A 69 -14.00 -6.72 13.32
N ALA A 70 -14.24 -7.95 13.78
CA ALA A 70 -13.20 -8.85 14.23
C ALA A 70 -12.37 -9.36 13.05
N ALA A 71 -13.00 -9.71 11.94
CA ALA A 71 -12.32 -10.09 10.71
C ALA A 71 -11.52 -8.93 10.11
N LEU A 72 -12.09 -7.71 10.09
CA LEU A 72 -11.40 -6.50 9.62
C LEU A 72 -10.23 -6.07 10.52
N ALA A 73 -10.19 -6.49 11.78
CA ALA A 73 -9.05 -6.26 12.66
C ALA A 73 -7.89 -7.25 12.43
N ARG A 74 -8.11 -8.34 11.68
CA ARG A 74 -7.09 -9.36 11.39
C ARG A 74 -6.11 -8.88 10.31
N HIS A 75 -4.96 -9.56 10.27
CA HIS A 75 -3.91 -9.33 9.27
C HIS A 75 -4.34 -9.56 7.80
N ILE A 76 -5.49 -10.17 7.56
CA ILE A 76 -6.05 -10.30 6.22
C ILE A 76 -6.44 -8.96 5.61
N ALA A 77 -6.83 -7.98 6.45
CA ALA A 77 -7.28 -6.67 6.02
C ALA A 77 -6.16 -5.62 5.97
N TRP A 78 -5.11 -5.78 6.76
CA TRP A 78 -3.98 -4.85 6.89
C TRP A 78 -2.78 -5.50 7.57
N ASP A 79 -1.63 -4.86 7.50
CA ASP A 79 -0.41 -5.31 8.16
C ASP A 79 -0.30 -4.68 9.56
N ILE A 80 -0.68 -5.44 10.59
CA ILE A 80 -0.78 -4.97 11.97
C ILE A 80 0.58 -4.48 12.47
N GLY A 81 0.65 -3.19 12.85
CA GLY A 81 1.85 -2.54 13.37
C GLY A 81 2.81 -2.01 12.30
N ALA A 82 2.63 -2.35 11.02
CA ALA A 82 3.51 -1.87 9.95
C ALA A 82 3.47 -0.35 9.80
N HIS A 83 2.30 0.27 9.85
CA HIS A 83 2.17 1.72 9.77
C HIS A 83 2.86 2.44 10.94
N ALA A 84 2.67 1.98 12.17
CA ALA A 84 3.34 2.56 13.34
C ALA A 84 4.87 2.44 13.26
N LEU A 85 5.38 1.31 12.76
CA LEU A 85 6.81 1.14 12.49
C LEU A 85 7.29 2.11 11.41
N ALA A 86 6.55 2.21 10.30
CA ALA A 86 6.90 3.10 9.20
C ALA A 86 6.95 4.58 9.63
N GLU A 87 5.99 5.04 10.45
CA GLU A 87 6.01 6.41 11.01
C GLU A 87 7.25 6.67 11.89
N ARG A 88 7.61 5.69 12.74
CA ARG A 88 8.82 5.81 13.57
C ARG A 88 10.08 5.84 12.72
N LEU A 89 10.18 4.99 11.70
CA LEU A 89 11.31 4.99 10.77
C LEU A 89 11.37 6.28 9.95
N ALA A 90 10.23 6.80 9.47
CA ALA A 90 10.18 8.06 8.75
C ALA A 90 10.74 9.21 9.58
N THR A 91 10.42 9.24 10.87
CA THR A 91 10.96 10.24 11.80
C THR A 91 12.46 10.06 12.05
N LEU A 92 12.91 8.83 12.33
CA LEU A 92 14.30 8.53 12.68
C LEU A 92 15.26 8.71 11.50
N LEU A 93 14.79 8.40 10.28
CA LEU A 93 15.58 8.46 9.06
C LEU A 93 15.40 9.77 8.30
N ASP A 94 14.60 10.70 8.81
CA ASP A 94 14.16 11.90 8.09
C ASP A 94 13.70 11.56 6.67
N ALA A 95 12.86 10.54 6.52
CA ALA A 95 12.42 9.99 5.25
C ALA A 95 10.96 10.32 4.94
N PRO A 96 10.59 10.61 3.67
CA PRO A 96 9.21 10.59 3.25
C PRO A 96 8.59 9.21 3.46
N LEU A 97 7.31 9.20 3.89
CA LEU A 97 6.49 8.00 4.00
C LEU A 97 5.21 8.18 3.19
N VAL A 98 5.03 7.34 2.18
CA VAL A 98 3.77 7.20 1.43
C VAL A 98 3.01 6.01 1.97
N HIS A 99 1.76 6.18 2.41
CA HIS A 99 1.01 5.08 2.98
C HIS A 99 -0.45 5.04 2.55
N ALA A 100 -0.99 3.82 2.46
CA ALA A 100 -2.40 3.59 2.19
C ALA A 100 -3.27 4.05 3.35
N THR A 101 -4.48 4.46 3.02
CA THR A 101 -5.51 4.87 3.99
C THR A 101 -6.66 3.87 4.05
N HIS A 102 -6.70 2.91 3.13
CA HIS A 102 -7.74 1.91 2.98
C HIS A 102 -7.21 0.49 3.07
N SER A 103 -8.12 -0.44 3.35
CA SER A 103 -7.79 -1.86 3.46
C SER A 103 -7.36 -2.47 2.12
N ARG A 104 -6.34 -3.33 2.17
CA ARG A 104 -5.90 -4.15 1.03
C ARG A 104 -6.99 -5.06 0.45
N LEU A 105 -8.06 -5.32 1.23
CA LEU A 105 -9.20 -6.11 0.75
C LEU A 105 -10.02 -5.38 -0.33
N LEU A 106 -9.96 -4.05 -0.39
CA LEU A 106 -10.59 -3.31 -1.48
C LEU A 106 -9.81 -3.47 -2.79
N ILE A 107 -8.51 -3.28 -2.73
CA ILE A 107 -7.51 -3.59 -3.75
C ILE A 107 -6.14 -3.61 -3.09
N ASP A 108 -5.34 -4.63 -3.38
CA ASP A 108 -3.98 -4.75 -2.86
C ASP A 108 -3.03 -3.87 -3.67
N LEU A 109 -2.51 -2.81 -3.04
CA LEU A 109 -1.62 -1.83 -3.66
C LEU A 109 -0.22 -2.39 -3.93
N ASN A 110 0.13 -3.53 -3.31
CA ASN A 110 1.38 -4.25 -3.52
C ASN A 110 1.25 -5.39 -4.54
N ARG A 111 0.21 -5.36 -5.38
CA ARG A 111 -0.02 -6.30 -6.49
C ARG A 111 -0.20 -5.53 -7.79
N GLY A 112 0.12 -6.14 -8.92
CA GLY A 112 -0.23 -5.56 -10.21
C GLY A 112 -1.75 -5.39 -10.32
N PRO A 113 -2.28 -4.28 -10.84
CA PRO A 113 -3.72 -4.00 -10.80
C PRO A 113 -4.55 -4.96 -11.64
N ALA A 114 -3.94 -5.67 -12.58
CA ALA A 114 -4.54 -6.72 -13.39
C ALA A 114 -4.33 -8.14 -12.81
N ALA A 115 -3.56 -8.27 -11.73
CA ALA A 115 -3.30 -9.56 -11.11
C ALA A 115 -4.61 -10.14 -10.51
N PRO A 116 -4.85 -11.45 -10.63
CA PRO A 116 -6.05 -12.07 -10.06
C PRO A 116 -6.16 -11.86 -8.54
N ASP A 117 -5.03 -11.78 -7.84
CA ASP A 117 -4.92 -11.60 -6.40
C ASP A 117 -4.86 -10.12 -5.97
N SER A 118 -5.07 -9.18 -6.90
CA SER A 118 -5.20 -7.75 -6.54
C SER A 118 -6.48 -7.44 -5.77
N ILE A 119 -7.56 -8.18 -6.00
CA ILE A 119 -8.82 -8.14 -5.24
C ILE A 119 -9.21 -9.59 -4.97
N VAL A 120 -8.91 -10.06 -3.78
CA VAL A 120 -9.11 -11.47 -3.38
C VAL A 120 -10.55 -11.74 -2.95
N GLU A 121 -11.10 -12.87 -3.37
CA GLU A 121 -12.40 -13.37 -2.92
C GLU A 121 -12.29 -14.20 -1.63
N THR A 122 -11.08 -14.66 -1.33
CA THR A 122 -10.77 -15.39 -0.09
C THR A 122 -9.37 -15.04 0.35
N SER A 123 -9.20 -14.75 1.64
CA SER A 123 -7.89 -14.54 2.25
C SER A 123 -7.66 -15.59 3.34
N GLU A 124 -6.63 -16.42 3.18
CA GLU A 124 -6.43 -17.68 3.95
C GLU A 124 -7.66 -18.58 3.82
N ASP A 125 -8.42 -18.72 4.90
CA ASP A 125 -9.67 -19.50 4.99
C ASP A 125 -10.93 -18.62 5.08
N THR A 126 -10.77 -17.31 4.99
CA THR A 126 -11.84 -16.33 5.20
C THR A 126 -12.39 -15.84 3.86
N PRO A 127 -13.63 -16.21 3.49
CA PRO A 127 -14.31 -15.63 2.32
C PRO A 127 -14.53 -14.14 2.50
N ILE A 128 -14.43 -13.39 1.42
CA ILE A 128 -14.70 -11.93 1.36
C ILE A 128 -15.93 -11.71 0.46
N PRO A 129 -17.14 -11.77 1.01
CA PRO A 129 -18.37 -11.76 0.20
C PRO A 129 -18.50 -10.56 -0.73
N GLY A 130 -18.05 -9.38 -0.28
CA GLY A 130 -18.08 -8.16 -1.08
C GLY A 130 -17.08 -8.10 -2.23
N ASN A 131 -16.27 -9.14 -2.42
CA ASN A 131 -15.36 -9.29 -3.54
C ASN A 131 -15.78 -10.39 -4.51
N CYS A 132 -16.74 -11.22 -4.13
CA CYS A 132 -17.31 -12.23 -5.03
C CYS A 132 -18.23 -11.56 -6.05
N ASP A 133 -18.26 -12.10 -7.27
CA ASP A 133 -19.16 -11.67 -8.36
C ASP A 133 -19.21 -10.14 -8.52
N LEU A 134 -18.05 -9.50 -8.53
CA LEU A 134 -17.99 -8.04 -8.65
C LEU A 134 -18.71 -7.53 -9.89
N PRO A 135 -19.56 -6.50 -9.77
CA PRO A 135 -20.22 -5.87 -10.91
C PRO A 135 -19.22 -5.42 -11.98
N PRO A 136 -19.61 -5.41 -13.26
CA PRO A 136 -18.76 -4.87 -14.33
C PRO A 136 -18.28 -3.46 -13.99
N GLY A 137 -17.00 -3.20 -14.16
CA GLY A 137 -16.38 -1.91 -13.86
C GLY A 137 -15.97 -1.68 -12.40
N GLU A 138 -16.39 -2.50 -11.43
CA GLU A 138 -16.02 -2.29 -10.03
C GLU A 138 -14.52 -2.45 -9.79
N ARG A 139 -13.86 -3.42 -10.43
CA ARG A 139 -12.39 -3.57 -10.38
C ARG A 139 -11.71 -2.31 -10.94
N LEU A 140 -12.19 -1.79 -12.05
CA LEU A 140 -11.65 -0.56 -12.64
C LEU A 140 -11.88 0.64 -11.72
N ARG A 141 -13.07 0.76 -11.11
CA ARG A 141 -13.38 1.84 -10.17
C ARG A 141 -12.45 1.83 -8.96
N ARG A 142 -12.19 0.68 -8.32
CA ARG A 142 -11.26 0.57 -7.18
C ARG A 142 -9.82 0.86 -7.58
N ARG A 143 -9.42 0.42 -8.78
CA ARG A 143 -8.12 0.74 -9.35
C ARG A 143 -7.95 2.26 -9.51
N GLN A 144 -8.90 2.93 -10.17
CA GLN A 144 -8.85 4.38 -10.41
C GLN A 144 -8.94 5.19 -9.13
N TRP A 145 -9.66 4.70 -8.14
CA TRP A 145 -9.85 5.39 -6.87
C TRP A 145 -8.70 5.21 -5.89
N LEU A 146 -8.15 4.02 -5.75
CA LEU A 146 -7.15 3.70 -4.72
C LEU A 146 -5.76 3.44 -5.29
N TYR A 147 -5.66 2.59 -6.32
CA TYR A 147 -4.39 2.12 -6.85
C TYR A 147 -3.65 3.22 -7.61
N GLU A 148 -4.29 3.83 -8.58
CA GLU A 148 -3.67 4.85 -9.43
C GLU A 148 -3.23 6.09 -8.63
N PRO A 149 -4.04 6.67 -7.72
CA PRO A 149 -3.59 7.80 -6.91
C PRO A 149 -2.45 7.46 -5.96
N PHE A 150 -2.43 6.23 -5.40
CA PHE A 150 -1.36 5.79 -4.53
C PHE A 150 -0.02 5.75 -5.26
N HIS A 151 0.03 5.07 -6.41
CA HIS A 151 1.25 4.96 -7.20
C HIS A 151 1.67 6.30 -7.82
N ALA A 152 0.73 7.11 -8.29
CA ALA A 152 1.02 8.46 -8.78
C ALA A 152 1.65 9.35 -7.69
N MET A 153 1.19 9.22 -6.44
CA MET A 153 1.79 9.94 -5.31
C MET A 153 3.20 9.45 -5.00
N LEU A 154 3.42 8.14 -5.03
CA LEU A 154 4.75 7.55 -4.84
C LEU A 154 5.71 8.02 -5.93
N ASP A 155 5.29 7.95 -7.19
CA ASP A 155 6.07 8.44 -8.34
C ASP A 155 6.42 9.91 -8.18
N SER A 156 5.45 10.75 -7.80
CA SER A 156 5.69 12.18 -7.55
C SER A 156 6.75 12.43 -6.47
N VAL A 157 6.76 11.67 -5.39
CA VAL A 157 7.77 11.78 -4.32
C VAL A 157 9.15 11.36 -4.84
N LEU A 158 9.22 10.28 -5.63
CA LEU A 158 10.48 9.80 -6.22
C LEU A 158 11.03 10.78 -7.26
N ASP A 159 10.17 11.33 -8.12
CA ASP A 159 10.55 12.33 -9.14
C ASP A 159 11.09 13.63 -8.51
N GLU A 160 10.44 14.12 -7.44
CA GLU A 160 10.93 15.28 -6.69
C GLU A 160 12.34 15.05 -6.11
N ARG A 161 12.61 13.84 -5.64
CA ARG A 161 13.92 13.49 -5.10
C ARG A 161 14.97 13.33 -6.20
N LEU A 162 14.60 12.71 -7.31
CA LEU A 162 15.46 12.60 -8.48
C LEU A 162 15.81 13.98 -9.04
N ALA A 163 14.84 14.87 -9.20
CA ALA A 163 15.06 16.25 -9.65
C ALA A 163 15.95 17.08 -8.69
N ALA A 164 15.97 16.70 -7.41
CA ALA A 164 16.84 17.30 -6.39
C ALA A 164 18.20 16.59 -6.25
N ASP A 165 18.54 15.66 -7.15
CA ASP A 165 19.76 14.83 -7.12
C ASP A 165 19.99 14.16 -5.73
N ARG A 166 18.92 13.62 -5.14
CA ARG A 166 18.96 12.94 -3.85
C ARG A 166 19.05 11.42 -4.03
N PRO A 167 20.14 10.77 -3.62
CA PRO A 167 20.20 9.32 -3.55
C PRO A 167 19.02 8.77 -2.75
N THR A 168 18.35 7.74 -3.29
CA THR A 168 17.12 7.26 -2.70
C THR A 168 17.03 5.73 -2.76
N ALA A 169 16.91 5.10 -1.60
CA ALA A 169 16.49 3.72 -1.48
C ALA A 169 14.99 3.67 -1.17
N LEU A 170 14.23 2.93 -1.98
CA LEU A 170 12.80 2.69 -1.74
C LEU A 170 12.64 1.47 -0.85
N VAL A 171 11.90 1.63 0.27
CA VAL A 171 11.70 0.55 1.24
C VAL A 171 10.22 0.43 1.57
N SER A 172 9.63 -0.72 1.24
CA SER A 172 8.26 -1.06 1.65
C SER A 172 8.25 -1.73 3.01
N ILE A 173 7.36 -1.29 3.89
CA ILE A 173 7.25 -1.73 5.29
C ILE A 173 6.01 -2.60 5.43
N HIS A 174 6.23 -3.86 5.75
CA HIS A 174 5.17 -4.83 6.00
C HIS A 174 5.30 -5.46 7.38
N SER A 175 4.23 -6.07 7.86
CA SER A 175 4.28 -7.02 8.96
C SER A 175 3.81 -8.40 8.49
N PHE A 176 4.16 -9.41 9.24
CA PHE A 176 3.75 -10.78 8.97
C PHE A 176 3.37 -11.53 10.24
N THR A 177 2.53 -12.54 10.08
CA THR A 177 2.10 -13.38 11.21
C THR A 177 3.20 -14.33 11.66
N PRO A 178 3.30 -14.63 12.97
CA PRO A 178 4.27 -15.60 13.51
C PRO A 178 3.99 -17.02 13.02
N THR A 179 2.77 -17.30 12.59
CA THR A 179 2.36 -18.58 12.01
C THR A 179 1.58 -18.31 10.72
N TYR A 180 1.85 -19.07 9.68
CA TYR A 180 1.15 -19.00 8.39
C TYR A 180 0.83 -20.39 7.90
N LEU A 181 -0.44 -20.65 7.61
CA LEU A 181 -0.95 -21.96 7.19
C LEU A 181 -0.44 -23.11 8.11
N GLY A 182 -0.50 -22.90 9.43
CA GLY A 182 -0.06 -23.86 10.44
C GLY A 182 1.45 -23.99 10.62
N ARG A 183 2.27 -23.26 9.84
CA ARG A 183 3.75 -23.28 9.95
C ARG A 183 4.26 -22.09 10.71
N ALA A 184 5.04 -22.34 11.77
CA ALA A 184 5.71 -21.29 12.53
C ALA A 184 6.79 -20.59 11.68
N ARG A 185 6.88 -19.27 11.81
CA ARG A 185 7.92 -18.43 11.21
C ARG A 185 8.86 -17.98 12.31
N PRO A 186 10.12 -18.50 12.36
CA PRO A 186 11.04 -18.20 13.45
C PRO A 186 11.60 -16.77 13.40
N TRP A 187 11.56 -16.13 12.24
CA TRP A 187 12.15 -14.80 12.04
C TRP A 187 11.36 -13.71 12.74
N HIS A 188 12.06 -12.74 13.33
CA HIS A 188 11.47 -11.54 13.92
C HIS A 188 11.40 -10.39 12.92
N ALA A 189 12.37 -10.33 11.98
CA ALA A 189 12.43 -9.39 10.88
C ALA A 189 13.11 -10.06 9.68
N GLY A 190 12.87 -9.54 8.48
CA GLY A 190 13.50 -9.99 7.24
C GLY A 190 13.60 -8.85 6.24
N LEU A 191 14.62 -8.88 5.41
CA LEU A 191 14.77 -8.04 4.24
C LEU A 191 14.52 -8.90 3.00
N ILE A 192 13.66 -8.42 2.11
CA ILE A 192 13.40 -9.05 0.83
C ILE A 192 13.86 -8.09 -0.27
N PHE A 193 14.75 -8.54 -1.13
CA PHE A 193 15.24 -7.76 -2.28
C PHE A 193 15.33 -8.66 -3.51
N ARG A 194 15.23 -8.08 -4.70
CA ARG A 194 15.15 -8.88 -5.93
C ARG A 194 16.46 -8.91 -6.72
N HIS A 195 17.14 -7.81 -6.88
CA HIS A 195 18.34 -7.70 -7.73
C HIS A 195 19.41 -6.75 -7.19
N ASP A 196 19.30 -6.30 -5.95
CA ASP A 196 20.27 -5.42 -5.33
C ASP A 196 21.50 -6.25 -4.93
N ARG A 197 22.54 -6.19 -5.78
CA ARG A 197 23.84 -6.81 -5.56
C ARG A 197 24.86 -5.72 -5.19
N GLN A 198 24.64 -5.03 -4.08
CA GLN A 198 25.70 -4.19 -3.50
C GLN A 198 26.16 -4.76 -2.17
#